data_1b9b19bc880b5525f9df9a8fb7bfa86f
#
_entry.id   1b9b19bc880b5525f9df9a8fb7bfa86f
#
_cell.length_a   1.000
_cell.length_b   1.000
_cell.length_c   1.000
_cell.angle_alpha   90.00
_cell.angle_beta   90.00
_cell.angle_gamma   90.00
#
_symmetry.space_group_name_H-M   'P 1'
#
loop_
_entity.id
_entity.type
_entity.pdbx_description
1 polymer ?
#
loop_
_entity_poly.entity_id
_entity_poly.type
_entity_poly.pdbx_seq_one_letter_code
_entity_poly.pdbx_strand_id
1 'polypeptide(L)'
;KKLVDTQGALTGVRNDVALAGLNHKLGWRGTTNTLLNFGEGTFPVGQGGYDGKGSGAVGYLVGQPGKGLQCMFHMMNEARIGVGMAATMLGMAGYYASLDYARNRPQGRPMGVGGKDASQPQVAIIEHADVKRMLLAQKSYCEGALALELYCARLVDEHHTAGGATADDARLLLEVLTPIAKSWPSEW
;
A
#
# COMPACT_ATOMS: atom_id res chain seq x y z
N LYS A 1 -9.30 -23.98 4.92
CA LYS A 1 -10.15 -23.27 5.89
C LYS A 1 -10.96 -24.26 6.70
N LYS A 2 -11.13 -24.02 8.01
CA LYS A 2 -11.95 -24.85 8.90
C LYS A 2 -13.26 -24.13 9.23
N LEU A 3 -14.31 -24.91 9.48
CA LEU A 3 -15.60 -24.39 9.94
C LEU A 3 -15.50 -23.98 11.40
N VAL A 4 -16.34 -23.03 11.78
CA VAL A 4 -16.53 -22.61 13.18
C VAL A 4 -17.92 -23.02 13.66
N ASP A 5 -18.07 -23.24 14.95
CA ASP A 5 -19.36 -23.46 15.59
C ASP A 5 -20.08 -22.14 15.86
N THR A 6 -21.23 -22.22 16.50
CA THR A 6 -22.05 -21.05 16.85
C THR A 6 -21.39 -20.11 17.87
N GLN A 7 -20.32 -20.54 18.53
CA GLN A 7 -19.54 -19.75 19.49
C GLN A 7 -18.24 -19.23 18.87
N GLY A 8 -18.00 -19.50 17.58
CA GLY A 8 -16.78 -19.09 16.85
C GLY A 8 -15.57 -20.00 17.06
N ALA A 9 -15.72 -21.13 17.77
CA ALA A 9 -14.65 -22.10 17.97
C ALA A 9 -14.47 -22.98 16.73
N LEU A 10 -13.22 -23.37 16.44
CA LEU A 10 -12.90 -24.26 15.31
C LEU A 10 -13.45 -25.67 15.55
N THR A 11 -14.34 -26.13 14.68
CA THR A 11 -14.92 -27.49 14.75
C THR A 11 -13.94 -28.60 14.37
N GLY A 12 -12.80 -28.26 13.76
CA GLY A 12 -11.90 -29.23 13.16
C GLY A 12 -12.29 -29.70 11.75
N VAL A 13 -13.54 -29.49 11.34
CA VAL A 13 -14.05 -29.83 10.00
C VAL A 13 -13.50 -28.83 8.97
N ARG A 14 -12.94 -29.37 7.88
CA ARG A 14 -12.42 -28.54 6.78
C ARG A 14 -13.57 -28.05 5.90
N ASN A 15 -13.57 -26.74 5.61
CA ASN A 15 -14.48 -26.18 4.62
C ASN A 15 -14.02 -26.50 3.21
N ASP A 16 -14.96 -26.62 2.27
CA ASP A 16 -14.67 -26.90 0.87
C ASP A 16 -14.10 -25.67 0.15
N VAL A 17 -12.87 -25.33 0.53
CA VAL A 17 -12.07 -24.26 -0.06
C VAL A 17 -10.70 -24.82 -0.41
N ALA A 18 -10.38 -24.86 -1.69
CA ALA A 18 -9.12 -25.33 -2.22
C ALA A 18 -8.23 -24.19 -2.68
N LEU A 19 -6.93 -24.29 -2.44
CA LEU A 19 -5.94 -23.40 -3.03
C LEU A 19 -5.64 -23.90 -4.46
N ALA A 20 -6.09 -23.17 -5.47
CA ALA A 20 -5.87 -23.50 -6.86
C ALA A 20 -4.52 -23.00 -7.39
N GLY A 21 -3.99 -21.91 -6.81
CA GLY A 21 -2.70 -21.39 -7.22
C GLY A 21 -2.28 -20.14 -6.45
N LEU A 22 -1.03 -19.75 -6.71
CA LEU A 22 -0.47 -18.49 -6.23
C LEU A 22 -0.21 -17.57 -7.44
N ASN A 23 -0.70 -16.34 -7.36
CA ASN A 23 -0.43 -15.35 -8.39
C ASN A 23 0.99 -14.81 -8.21
N HIS A 24 1.75 -14.76 -9.32
CA HIS A 24 3.05 -14.13 -9.32
C HIS A 24 2.91 -12.62 -9.11
N LYS A 25 3.79 -12.05 -8.25
CA LYS A 25 3.82 -10.61 -7.96
C LYS A 25 5.20 -10.07 -8.24
N LEU A 26 5.26 -8.83 -8.76
CA LEU A 26 6.51 -8.13 -9.01
C LEU A 26 7.23 -7.80 -7.69
N GLY A 27 6.47 -7.33 -6.69
CA GLY A 27 6.94 -7.03 -5.33
C GLY A 27 5.99 -7.60 -4.27
N TRP A 28 6.29 -7.37 -2.99
CA TRP A 28 5.50 -7.82 -1.84
C TRP A 28 5.22 -9.32 -1.85
N ARG A 29 6.21 -10.12 -2.25
CA ARG A 29 6.05 -11.56 -2.47
C ARG A 29 5.79 -12.34 -1.19
N GLY A 30 6.21 -11.80 -0.04
CA GLY A 30 5.90 -12.37 1.27
C GLY A 30 4.43 -12.27 1.65
N THR A 31 3.69 -11.31 1.07
CA THR A 31 2.23 -11.21 1.18
C THR A 31 1.61 -11.91 0.00
N THR A 32 1.23 -13.17 0.17
CA THR A 32 0.75 -14.03 -0.92
C THR A 32 -0.57 -13.55 -1.50
N ASN A 33 -0.71 -13.63 -2.84
CA ASN A 33 -1.96 -13.47 -3.56
C ASN A 33 -2.40 -14.84 -4.07
N THR A 34 -3.57 -15.31 -3.62
CA THR A 34 -4.01 -16.70 -3.80
C THR A 34 -5.24 -16.76 -4.70
N LEU A 35 -5.27 -17.74 -5.60
CA LEU A 35 -6.48 -18.19 -6.28
C LEU A 35 -7.13 -19.27 -5.43
N LEU A 36 -8.35 -19.03 -4.98
CA LEU A 36 -9.13 -19.96 -4.17
C LEU A 36 -10.36 -20.44 -4.94
N ASN A 37 -10.56 -21.76 -4.95
CA ASN A 37 -11.78 -22.35 -5.47
C ASN A 37 -12.68 -22.76 -4.30
N PHE A 38 -13.97 -22.50 -4.46
CA PHE A 38 -14.99 -22.74 -3.43
C PHE A 38 -16.01 -23.73 -3.94
N GLY A 39 -16.32 -24.75 -3.13
CA GLY A 39 -17.45 -25.64 -3.37
C GLY A 39 -17.27 -26.67 -4.49
N GLU A 40 -16.04 -27.03 -4.84
CA GLU A 40 -15.74 -28.01 -5.90
C GLU A 40 -15.82 -29.48 -5.43
N GLY A 41 -16.11 -29.70 -4.16
CA GLY A 41 -16.17 -31.05 -3.60
C GLY A 41 -14.80 -31.66 -3.26
N THR A 42 -13.72 -30.86 -3.32
CA THR A 42 -12.37 -31.30 -2.92
C THR A 42 -12.30 -31.66 -1.43
N PHE A 43 -13.05 -30.93 -0.61
CA PHE A 43 -13.16 -31.14 0.84
C PHE A 43 -14.63 -31.16 1.27
N PRO A 44 -15.35 -32.28 1.04
CA PRO A 44 -16.78 -32.34 1.32
C PRO A 44 -17.10 -31.98 2.78
N VAL A 45 -18.06 -31.09 2.99
CA VAL A 45 -18.44 -30.58 4.32
C VAL A 45 -19.51 -31.41 5.03
N GLY A 46 -19.83 -32.58 4.53
CA GLY A 46 -20.77 -33.50 5.13
C GLY A 46 -22.09 -33.62 4.38
N GLN A 47 -23.06 -34.35 4.95
CA GLN A 47 -24.38 -34.57 4.34
C GLN A 47 -25.15 -33.25 4.30
N GLY A 48 -25.60 -32.83 3.12
CA GLY A 48 -26.40 -31.63 2.93
C GLY A 48 -25.77 -30.55 2.09
N GLY A 49 -24.64 -30.82 1.41
CA GLY A 49 -24.13 -29.89 0.37
C GLY A 49 -25.16 -29.69 -0.74
N TYR A 50 -24.97 -28.66 -1.58
CA TYR A 50 -25.87 -28.25 -2.64
C TYR A 50 -26.25 -29.42 -3.60
N ASP A 51 -25.38 -30.37 -3.80
CA ASP A 51 -25.56 -31.56 -4.63
C ASP A 51 -25.95 -32.83 -3.87
N GLY A 52 -26.22 -32.77 -2.57
CA GLY A 52 -26.48 -33.90 -1.71
C GLY A 52 -25.27 -34.83 -1.46
N LYS A 53 -24.08 -34.48 -1.99
CA LYS A 53 -22.84 -35.22 -1.85
C LYS A 53 -21.85 -34.58 -0.88
N GLY A 54 -22.26 -33.49 -0.24
CA GLY A 54 -21.41 -32.71 0.68
C GLY A 54 -20.52 -31.67 0.01
N SER A 55 -20.67 -31.44 -1.29
CA SER A 55 -20.01 -30.35 -1.97
C SER A 55 -20.64 -28.99 -1.61
N GLY A 56 -19.88 -27.95 -1.79
CA GLY A 56 -20.29 -26.60 -1.46
C GLY A 56 -19.52 -26.02 -0.28
N ALA A 57 -19.01 -24.80 -0.43
CA ALA A 57 -18.35 -24.09 0.66
C ALA A 57 -19.39 -23.41 1.55
N VAL A 58 -19.18 -23.46 2.86
CA VAL A 58 -19.98 -22.72 3.83
C VAL A 58 -19.41 -21.31 3.96
N GLY A 59 -20.24 -20.30 3.73
CA GLY A 59 -19.94 -18.89 3.95
C GLY A 59 -20.82 -18.31 5.06
N TYR A 60 -20.28 -17.35 5.78
CA TYR A 60 -21.04 -16.62 6.81
C TYR A 60 -21.24 -15.18 6.35
N LEU A 61 -22.47 -14.69 6.47
CA LEU A 61 -22.77 -13.30 6.15
C LEU A 61 -22.12 -12.37 7.18
N VAL A 62 -21.34 -11.40 6.70
CA VAL A 62 -20.81 -10.30 7.51
C VAL A 62 -21.62 -9.04 7.23
N GLY A 63 -22.23 -8.47 8.26
CA GLY A 63 -23.11 -7.32 8.13
C GLY A 63 -24.48 -7.69 7.55
N GLN A 64 -24.98 -6.91 6.60
CA GLN A 64 -26.29 -7.08 5.98
C GLN A 64 -26.17 -7.32 4.47
N PRO A 65 -27.12 -8.02 3.82
CA PRO A 65 -27.16 -8.17 2.38
C PRO A 65 -27.08 -6.81 1.66
N GLY A 66 -26.23 -6.72 0.64
CA GLY A 66 -26.02 -5.49 -0.14
C GLY A 66 -25.10 -4.44 0.51
N LYS A 67 -24.59 -4.68 1.75
CA LYS A 67 -23.72 -3.74 2.49
C LYS A 67 -22.24 -4.16 2.52
N GLY A 68 -21.86 -5.20 1.80
CA GLY A 68 -20.49 -5.74 1.82
C GLY A 68 -19.41 -4.74 1.42
N LEU A 69 -19.69 -3.89 0.44
CA LEU A 69 -18.75 -2.83 0.01
C LEU A 69 -18.50 -1.82 1.12
N GLN A 70 -19.54 -1.43 1.86
CA GLN A 70 -19.41 -0.53 3.00
C GLN A 70 -18.55 -1.14 4.12
N CYS A 71 -18.77 -2.43 4.42
CA CYS A 71 -17.96 -3.16 5.39
C CYS A 71 -16.48 -3.27 4.94
N MET A 72 -16.25 -3.45 3.64
CA MET A 72 -14.90 -3.48 3.07
C MET A 72 -14.18 -2.13 3.23
N PHE A 73 -14.86 -1.02 2.98
CA PHE A 73 -14.25 0.31 3.09
C PHE A 73 -13.87 0.69 4.53
N HIS A 74 -14.54 0.14 5.53
CA HIS A 74 -14.13 0.29 6.92
C HIS A 74 -12.68 -0.17 7.17
N MET A 75 -12.27 -1.26 6.52
CA MET A 75 -10.89 -1.77 6.57
C MET A 75 -9.96 -1.09 5.55
N MET A 76 -10.49 -0.78 4.37
CA MET A 76 -9.67 -0.34 3.24
C MET A 76 -9.14 1.09 3.35
N ASN A 77 -9.82 1.99 4.06
CA ASN A 77 -9.39 3.39 4.12
C ASN A 77 -8.02 3.54 4.79
N GLU A 78 -7.79 2.88 5.92
CA GLU A 78 -6.48 2.86 6.57
C GLU A 78 -5.43 2.14 5.72
N ALA A 79 -5.80 1.02 5.09
CA ALA A 79 -4.91 0.30 4.19
C ALA A 79 -4.46 1.15 2.98
N ARG A 80 -5.30 2.06 2.50
CA ARG A 80 -4.96 2.98 1.40
C ARG A 80 -3.89 3.99 1.80
N ILE A 81 -3.95 4.52 3.01
CA ILE A 81 -2.90 5.39 3.59
C ILE A 81 -1.59 4.58 3.70
N GLY A 82 -1.65 3.35 4.23
CA GLY A 82 -0.49 2.46 4.31
C GLY A 82 0.16 2.16 2.95
N VAL A 83 -0.63 2.05 1.87
CA VAL A 83 -0.10 1.89 0.50
C VAL A 83 0.60 3.15 0.02
N GLY A 84 0.04 4.33 0.28
CA GLY A 84 0.69 5.61 -0.01
C GLY A 84 2.02 5.77 0.73
N MET A 85 2.04 5.43 2.03
CA MET A 85 3.26 5.43 2.84
C MET A 85 4.33 4.49 2.26
N ALA A 86 3.95 3.30 1.80
CA ALA A 86 4.88 2.36 1.18
C ALA A 86 5.50 2.94 -0.11
N ALA A 87 4.72 3.59 -0.95
CA ALA A 87 5.20 4.28 -2.14
C ALA A 87 6.15 5.44 -1.78
N THR A 88 5.78 6.25 -0.81
CA THR A 88 6.61 7.36 -0.27
C THR A 88 7.96 6.85 0.23
N MET A 89 7.98 5.76 1.00
CA MET A 89 9.23 5.19 1.53
C MET A 89 10.11 4.59 0.43
N LEU A 90 9.51 4.03 -0.63
CA LEU A 90 10.25 3.56 -1.80
C LEU A 90 10.89 4.74 -2.55
N GLY A 91 10.15 5.82 -2.76
CA GLY A 91 10.67 7.06 -3.32
C GLY A 91 11.81 7.66 -2.49
N MET A 92 11.65 7.67 -1.16
CA MET A 92 12.68 8.14 -0.22
C MET A 92 13.97 7.31 -0.33
N ALA A 93 13.86 5.99 -0.44
CA ALA A 93 15.01 5.12 -0.65
C ALA A 93 15.73 5.44 -1.99
N GLY A 94 14.95 5.68 -3.05
CA GLY A 94 15.48 6.13 -4.35
C GLY A 94 16.19 7.47 -4.27
N TYR A 95 15.61 8.45 -3.55
CA TYR A 95 16.23 9.75 -3.32
C TYR A 95 17.58 9.63 -2.59
N TYR A 96 17.65 8.86 -1.50
CA TYR A 96 18.90 8.68 -0.75
C TYR A 96 19.98 7.99 -1.59
N ALA A 97 19.61 6.98 -2.37
CA ALA A 97 20.55 6.33 -3.27
C ALA A 97 21.06 7.29 -4.38
N SER A 98 20.16 8.10 -4.93
CA SER A 98 20.50 9.13 -5.93
C SER A 98 21.42 10.20 -5.36
N LEU A 99 21.16 10.64 -4.12
CA LEU A 99 21.96 11.64 -3.42
C LEU A 99 23.37 11.13 -3.15
N ASP A 100 23.50 9.89 -2.64
CA ASP A 100 24.79 9.26 -2.39
C ASP A 100 25.59 9.10 -3.68
N TYR A 101 24.96 8.58 -4.73
CA TYR A 101 25.58 8.47 -6.04
C TYR A 101 26.05 9.83 -6.58
N ALA A 102 25.21 10.86 -6.49
CA ALA A 102 25.55 12.18 -6.99
C ALA A 102 26.73 12.85 -6.25
N ARG A 103 26.90 12.54 -4.97
CA ARG A 103 28.03 13.01 -4.15
C ARG A 103 29.36 12.32 -4.50
N ASN A 104 29.29 11.07 -4.93
CA ASN A 104 30.47 10.21 -5.09
C ASN A 104 30.86 10.00 -6.57
N ARG A 105 30.02 10.41 -7.53
CA ARG A 105 30.28 10.25 -8.96
C ARG A 105 30.94 11.50 -9.56
N PRO A 106 32.27 11.50 -9.86
CA PRO A 106 32.88 12.58 -10.63
C PRO A 106 32.50 12.46 -12.11
N GLN A 107 31.96 13.52 -12.67
CA GLN A 107 31.66 13.61 -14.10
C GLN A 107 31.43 15.06 -14.53
N GLY A 108 32.04 15.44 -15.60
CA GLY A 108 31.97 16.81 -16.12
C GLY A 108 32.78 17.81 -15.30
N ARG A 109 32.73 19.07 -15.68
CA ARG A 109 33.43 20.19 -15.07
C ARG A 109 32.49 21.38 -14.89
N PRO A 110 32.78 22.27 -13.96
CA PRO A 110 31.97 23.48 -13.79
C PRO A 110 32.00 24.33 -15.08
N MET A 111 30.91 25.02 -15.37
CA MET A 111 30.82 26.01 -16.45
C MET A 111 31.40 27.32 -15.93
N GLY A 112 32.51 27.76 -16.53
CA GLY A 112 33.07 29.11 -16.33
C GLY A 112 32.56 30.10 -17.39
N VAL A 113 32.98 31.33 -17.29
CA VAL A 113 32.62 32.45 -18.25
C VAL A 113 33.05 32.08 -19.68
N GLY A 114 34.13 31.33 -19.86
CA GLY A 114 34.64 30.85 -21.15
C GLY A 114 34.18 29.45 -21.54
N GLY A 115 33.22 28.85 -20.85
CA GLY A 115 32.80 27.47 -21.05
C GLY A 115 33.51 26.49 -20.12
N LYS A 116 33.60 25.21 -20.54
CA LYS A 116 34.26 24.14 -19.77
C LYS A 116 35.78 24.19 -19.97
N ASP A 117 36.50 24.30 -18.87
CA ASP A 117 37.95 24.23 -18.88
C ASP A 117 38.41 22.76 -18.76
N ALA A 118 38.99 22.23 -19.87
CA ALA A 118 39.43 20.82 -19.92
C ALA A 118 40.66 20.54 -19.04
N SER A 119 41.38 21.58 -18.59
CA SER A 119 42.51 21.42 -17.66
C SER A 119 42.11 21.17 -16.23
N GLN A 120 40.86 21.52 -15.85
CA GLN A 120 40.35 21.33 -14.51
C GLN A 120 39.91 19.86 -14.24
N PRO A 121 40.03 19.36 -13.03
CA PRO A 121 39.55 18.03 -12.69
C PRO A 121 38.03 17.94 -12.82
N GLN A 122 37.52 16.73 -12.97
CA GLN A 122 36.08 16.46 -12.89
C GLN A 122 35.57 16.71 -11.48
N VAL A 123 34.34 17.19 -11.36
CA VAL A 123 33.64 17.38 -10.08
C VAL A 123 32.55 16.34 -9.87
N ALA A 124 32.14 16.14 -8.63
CA ALA A 124 30.98 15.33 -8.31
C ALA A 124 29.73 15.87 -9.05
N ILE A 125 28.89 14.99 -9.58
CA ILE A 125 27.77 15.43 -10.39
C ILE A 125 26.76 16.28 -9.60
N ILE A 126 26.74 16.19 -8.27
CA ILE A 126 25.92 17.06 -7.40
C ILE A 126 26.27 18.54 -7.58
N GLU A 127 27.46 18.89 -8.08
CA GLU A 127 27.85 20.28 -8.31
C GLU A 127 27.14 20.90 -9.53
N HIS A 128 26.59 20.09 -10.42
CA HIS A 128 25.86 20.57 -11.59
C HIS A 128 24.46 21.03 -11.22
N ALA A 129 24.06 22.20 -11.72
CA ALA A 129 22.79 22.85 -11.39
C ALA A 129 21.57 21.98 -11.71
N ASP A 130 21.57 21.26 -12.83
CA ASP A 130 20.44 20.41 -13.21
C ASP A 130 20.32 19.15 -12.33
N VAL A 131 21.45 18.58 -11.91
CA VAL A 131 21.45 17.47 -10.93
C VAL A 131 20.90 17.95 -9.59
N LYS A 132 21.32 19.14 -9.12
CA LYS A 132 20.73 19.77 -7.91
C LYS A 132 19.24 19.95 -8.03
N ARG A 133 18.77 20.43 -9.19
CA ARG A 133 17.33 20.61 -9.47
C ARG A 133 16.57 19.26 -9.37
N MET A 134 17.09 18.21 -10.00
CA MET A 134 16.47 16.87 -9.95
C MET A 134 16.44 16.31 -8.54
N LEU A 135 17.52 16.43 -7.78
CA LEU A 135 17.57 15.96 -6.38
C LEU A 135 16.60 16.77 -5.49
N LEU A 136 16.49 18.09 -5.72
CA LEU A 136 15.56 18.93 -4.98
C LEU A 136 14.10 18.54 -5.28
N ALA A 137 13.77 18.24 -6.52
CA ALA A 137 12.45 17.75 -6.90
C ALA A 137 12.12 16.42 -6.19
N GLN A 138 13.04 15.45 -6.22
CA GLN A 138 12.86 14.17 -5.52
C GLN A 138 12.64 14.38 -4.01
N LYS A 139 13.48 15.22 -3.39
CA LYS A 139 13.35 15.56 -1.96
C LYS A 139 11.99 16.17 -1.66
N SER A 140 11.56 17.15 -2.43
CA SER A 140 10.29 17.85 -2.23
C SER A 140 9.09 16.90 -2.33
N TYR A 141 9.10 16.01 -3.31
CA TYR A 141 8.03 15.03 -3.47
C TYR A 141 8.00 14.03 -2.31
N CYS A 142 9.14 13.44 -1.94
CA CYS A 142 9.21 12.46 -0.87
C CYS A 142 8.84 13.07 0.51
N GLU A 143 9.38 14.24 0.84
CA GLU A 143 9.09 14.88 2.14
C GLU A 143 7.66 15.42 2.20
N GLY A 144 7.15 15.97 1.09
CA GLY A 144 5.77 16.41 0.99
C GLY A 144 4.77 15.26 1.09
N ALA A 145 5.05 14.14 0.42
CA ALA A 145 4.26 12.91 0.54
C ALA A 145 4.27 12.37 1.97
N LEU A 146 5.43 12.29 2.61
CA LEU A 146 5.54 11.86 4.00
C LEU A 146 4.73 12.74 4.96
N ALA A 147 4.79 14.07 4.77
CA ALA A 147 4.00 15.00 5.57
C ALA A 147 2.49 14.77 5.39
N LEU A 148 2.03 14.54 4.16
CA LEU A 148 0.63 14.21 3.87
C LEU A 148 0.20 12.90 4.54
N GLU A 149 1.02 11.85 4.45
CA GLU A 149 0.73 10.55 5.05
C GLU A 149 0.64 10.64 6.58
N LEU A 150 1.57 11.33 7.22
CA LEU A 150 1.54 11.55 8.67
C LEU A 150 0.34 12.39 9.10
N TYR A 151 -0.04 13.37 8.30
CA TYR A 151 -1.24 14.15 8.54
C TYR A 151 -2.51 13.30 8.44
N CYS A 152 -2.62 12.44 7.42
CA CYS A 152 -3.72 11.48 7.31
C CYS A 152 -3.75 10.49 8.49
N ALA A 153 -2.60 9.98 8.92
CA ALA A 153 -2.51 9.10 10.09
C ALA A 153 -3.01 9.81 11.37
N ARG A 154 -2.63 11.08 11.56
CA ARG A 154 -3.16 11.88 12.67
C ARG A 154 -4.68 12.04 12.60
N LEU A 155 -5.25 12.28 11.42
CA LEU A 155 -6.70 12.39 11.26
C LEU A 155 -7.41 11.07 11.57
N VAL A 156 -6.80 9.91 11.28
CA VAL A 156 -7.31 8.60 11.71
C VAL A 156 -7.40 8.52 13.23
N ASP A 157 -6.33 8.92 13.94
CA ASP A 157 -6.33 8.94 15.41
C ASP A 157 -7.38 9.91 15.95
N GLU A 158 -7.49 11.13 15.40
CA GLU A 158 -8.50 12.12 15.79
C GLU A 158 -9.92 11.59 15.56
N HIS A 159 -10.20 10.94 14.45
CA HIS A 159 -11.50 10.33 14.17
C HIS A 159 -11.88 9.27 15.22
N HIS A 160 -10.93 8.46 15.66
CA HIS A 160 -11.18 7.36 16.60
C HIS A 160 -11.18 7.79 18.08
N THR A 161 -10.47 8.87 18.43
CA THR A 161 -10.24 9.23 19.83
C THR A 161 -10.92 10.53 20.27
N ALA A 162 -11.21 11.45 19.34
CA ALA A 162 -11.94 12.67 19.63
C ALA A 162 -13.45 12.40 19.66
N GLY A 163 -14.21 13.34 20.23
CA GLY A 163 -15.66 13.31 20.24
C GLY A 163 -16.29 14.44 19.41
N GLY A 164 -17.57 14.28 19.05
CA GLY A 164 -18.38 15.32 18.44
C GLY A 164 -17.83 15.86 17.13
N ALA A 165 -17.91 17.17 16.93
CA ALA A 165 -17.54 17.82 15.67
C ALA A 165 -16.09 17.54 15.21
N THR A 166 -15.14 17.44 16.14
CA THR A 166 -13.74 17.15 15.79
C THR A 166 -13.57 15.81 15.09
N ALA A 167 -14.24 14.75 15.60
CA ALA A 167 -14.20 13.42 14.97
C ALA A 167 -14.88 13.43 13.59
N ASP A 168 -16.00 14.17 13.44
CA ASP A 168 -16.72 14.29 12.19
C ASP A 168 -15.93 15.06 11.14
N ASP A 169 -15.28 16.15 11.50
CA ASP A 169 -14.43 16.94 10.62
C ASP A 169 -13.22 16.12 10.15
N ALA A 170 -12.56 15.38 11.07
CA ALA A 170 -11.48 14.48 10.73
C ALA A 170 -11.91 13.40 9.74
N ARG A 171 -13.09 12.80 9.95
CA ARG A 171 -13.67 11.80 9.04
C ARG A 171 -13.91 12.38 7.64
N LEU A 172 -14.56 13.54 7.54
CA LEU A 172 -14.84 14.19 6.26
C LEU A 172 -13.57 14.55 5.50
N LEU A 173 -12.57 15.07 6.21
CA LEU A 173 -11.29 15.40 5.60
C LEU A 173 -10.55 14.16 5.10
N LEU A 174 -10.58 13.05 5.84
CA LEU A 174 -10.02 11.77 5.41
C LEU A 174 -10.69 11.23 4.14
N GLU A 175 -12.01 11.39 3.98
CA GLU A 175 -12.72 10.97 2.77
C GLU A 175 -12.14 11.64 1.51
N VAL A 176 -11.72 12.91 1.63
CA VAL A 176 -11.11 13.68 0.54
C VAL A 176 -9.62 13.33 0.37
N LEU A 177 -8.87 13.25 1.47
CA LEU A 177 -7.41 13.09 1.41
C LEU A 177 -6.94 11.67 1.13
N THR A 178 -7.67 10.65 1.57
CA THR A 178 -7.27 9.24 1.40
C THR A 178 -7.02 8.84 -0.06
N PRO A 179 -7.86 9.19 -1.05
CA PRO A 179 -7.55 8.94 -2.46
C PRO A 179 -6.27 9.63 -2.93
N ILE A 180 -6.04 10.87 -2.47
CA ILE A 180 -4.87 11.67 -2.83
C ILE A 180 -3.61 11.04 -2.20
N ALA A 181 -3.64 10.74 -0.91
CA ALA A 181 -2.57 10.10 -0.17
C ALA A 181 -2.13 8.78 -0.83
N LYS A 182 -3.09 7.97 -1.30
CA LYS A 182 -2.76 6.73 -2.01
C LYS A 182 -2.18 6.94 -3.40
N SER A 183 -2.79 7.81 -4.23
CA SER A 183 -2.48 7.88 -5.66
C SER A 183 -1.26 8.75 -5.95
N TRP A 184 -1.18 9.93 -5.34
CA TRP A 184 -0.13 10.89 -5.65
C TRP A 184 1.28 10.36 -5.39
N PRO A 185 1.61 9.75 -4.23
CA PRO A 185 2.94 9.17 -3.99
C PRO A 185 3.26 7.95 -4.87
N SER A 186 2.24 7.32 -5.44
CA SER A 186 2.42 6.16 -6.31
C SER A 186 2.73 6.52 -7.75
N GLU A 187 2.49 7.77 -8.15
CA GLU A 187 2.71 8.26 -9.52
C GLU A 187 3.98 9.11 -9.67
N TRP A 188 4.35 9.84 -8.64
CA TRP A 188 5.45 10.80 -8.63
C TRP A 188 6.62 10.39 -7.75
#